data_bcc7e35b867314d6e3aab3407bcd8324
#
_entry.id   bcc7e35b867314d6e3aab3407bcd8324
#
_cell.length_a   1.000
_cell.length_b   1.000
_cell.length_c   1.000
_cell.angle_alpha   90.00
_cell.angle_beta   90.00
_cell.angle_gamma   90.00
#
_symmetry.space_group_name_H-M   'P 1'
#
loop_
_entity.id
_entity.type
_entity.pdbx_description
1 polymer ?
#
loop_
_entity_poly.entity_id
_entity_poly.type
_entity_poly.pdbx_seq_one_letter_code
_entity_poly.pdbx_strand_id
1 'polypeptide(L)'
;MAEIVLGFSFFTAIVLALAIVILVAKHYLVAQGEVMIRINDGKMNLTTSPGSKLLTALSEHQLFVSSACGGGGTCGQCKVKVLAGGGSILSTERTYITPRQARAGERLSCQLAVKQDIDIELAPEVFGTHQWECTVISNDNVATFIKNLVLKLPSGEDVGFRAGGYIQIECPPQTIRFSDFNVGQEYSDVWDAQGLWNLESKSIVPISRAYSMASYPEEKEIIMLNVRIATPPSPELPPGVMSSYLFSLKPGDKVNISDPFGDFFAKETDNEMIFVGGGAGMAPMRSHIFDQLLRLRSKRKISFWYGARSRRELFFVEDFDNLAKTHDNFVWHIALSNPQPEDNWHGDSGFIHEVLYDNYLRDHRNPEDCEYYICGPPMMNAATINMLEQLGIEEENILFDDFGG
;
A
#
# COMPACT_ATOMS: atom_id res chain seq x y z
N MET A 1 22.37 -46.67 -32.04
CA MET A 1 21.60 -46.89 -30.79
C MET A 1 22.49 -46.95 -29.54
N ALA A 2 23.61 -47.67 -29.53
CA ALA A 2 24.54 -47.71 -28.37
C ALA A 2 25.11 -46.34 -27.99
N GLU A 3 25.52 -45.50 -28.96
CA GLU A 3 26.08 -44.17 -28.71
C GLU A 3 25.03 -43.21 -28.09
N ILE A 4 23.76 -43.31 -28.51
CA ILE A 4 22.68 -42.48 -27.96
C ILE A 4 22.40 -42.87 -26.51
N VAL A 5 22.37 -44.16 -26.22
CA VAL A 5 22.19 -44.69 -24.87
C VAL A 5 23.35 -44.29 -23.96
N LEU A 6 24.61 -44.38 -24.49
CA LEU A 6 25.81 -43.97 -23.75
C LEU A 6 25.78 -42.46 -23.43
N GLY A 7 25.41 -41.64 -24.43
CA GLY A 7 25.29 -40.16 -24.26
C GLY A 7 24.23 -39.82 -23.24
N PHE A 8 23.07 -40.45 -23.28
CA PHE A 8 21.99 -40.21 -22.34
C PHE A 8 22.41 -40.62 -20.92
N SER A 9 23.05 -41.79 -20.78
CA SER A 9 23.52 -42.29 -19.46
C SER A 9 24.59 -41.37 -18.88
N PHE A 10 25.52 -40.87 -19.70
CA PHE A 10 26.56 -39.91 -19.26
C PHE A 10 25.97 -38.58 -18.83
N PHE A 11 25.02 -38.03 -19.62
CA PHE A 11 24.31 -36.79 -19.25
C PHE A 11 23.54 -36.96 -17.94
N THR A 12 22.80 -38.05 -17.79
CA THR A 12 22.05 -38.33 -16.56
C THR A 12 22.97 -38.45 -15.34
N ALA A 13 24.12 -39.14 -15.52
CA ALA A 13 25.13 -39.26 -14.43
C ALA A 13 25.68 -37.89 -14.00
N ILE A 14 25.96 -36.97 -14.95
CA ILE A 14 26.42 -35.60 -14.65
C ILE A 14 25.34 -34.84 -13.89
N VAL A 15 24.10 -34.88 -14.35
CA VAL A 15 22.98 -34.18 -13.68
C VAL A 15 22.78 -34.70 -12.24
N LEU A 16 22.82 -36.01 -12.05
CA LEU A 16 22.74 -36.63 -10.71
C LEU A 16 23.92 -36.24 -9.82
N ALA A 17 25.14 -36.25 -10.35
CA ALA A 17 26.33 -35.83 -9.60
C ALA A 17 26.22 -34.34 -9.17
N LEU A 18 25.78 -33.45 -10.06
CA LEU A 18 25.56 -32.04 -9.73
C LEU A 18 24.44 -31.88 -8.70
N ALA A 19 23.35 -32.61 -8.84
CA ALA A 19 22.26 -32.60 -7.84
C ALA A 19 22.74 -33.04 -6.45
N ILE A 20 23.56 -34.13 -6.39
CA ILE A 20 24.14 -34.60 -5.13
C ILE A 20 25.09 -33.53 -4.53
N VAL A 21 25.95 -32.92 -5.34
CA VAL A 21 26.83 -31.84 -4.88
C VAL A 21 26.04 -30.68 -4.31
N ILE A 22 24.96 -30.27 -4.97
CA ILE A 22 24.08 -29.19 -4.50
C ILE A 22 23.40 -29.59 -3.17
N LEU A 23 22.89 -30.82 -3.06
CA LEU A 23 22.25 -31.30 -1.83
C LEU A 23 23.23 -31.41 -0.65
N VAL A 24 24.44 -31.89 -0.93
CA VAL A 24 25.53 -31.95 0.07
C VAL A 24 25.95 -30.53 0.49
N ALA A 25 26.17 -29.65 -0.48
CA ALA A 25 26.50 -28.26 -0.19
C ALA A 25 25.39 -27.59 0.62
N LYS A 26 24.11 -27.78 0.26
CA LYS A 26 22.96 -27.30 1.01
C LYS A 26 22.96 -27.83 2.44
N HIS A 27 23.24 -29.11 2.65
CA HIS A 27 23.27 -29.72 3.98
C HIS A 27 24.35 -29.12 4.88
N TYR A 28 25.53 -28.81 4.33
CA TYR A 28 26.67 -28.29 5.12
C TYR A 28 26.72 -26.76 5.18
N LEU A 29 26.21 -26.05 4.18
CA LEU A 29 26.33 -24.60 4.06
C LEU A 29 25.09 -23.83 4.54
N VAL A 30 23.92 -24.48 4.52
CA VAL A 30 22.69 -23.88 5.04
C VAL A 30 22.52 -24.27 6.49
N ALA A 31 22.44 -23.30 7.39
CA ALA A 31 22.19 -23.56 8.80
C ALA A 31 20.92 -24.40 8.96
N GLN A 32 21.04 -25.54 9.63
CA GLN A 32 19.91 -26.40 9.95
C GLN A 32 19.48 -26.13 11.39
N GLY A 33 18.18 -26.06 11.61
CA GLY A 33 17.58 -25.77 12.91
C GLY A 33 16.84 -24.45 12.92
N GLU A 34 16.38 -24.05 14.08
CA GLU A 34 15.74 -22.77 14.31
C GLU A 34 16.77 -21.75 14.76
N VAL A 35 16.58 -20.50 14.38
CA VAL A 35 17.34 -19.35 14.88
C VAL A 35 16.46 -18.53 15.81
N MET A 36 17.05 -17.97 16.84
CA MET A 36 16.35 -17.22 17.87
C MET A 36 16.37 -15.72 17.58
N ILE A 37 15.21 -15.10 17.71
CA ILE A 37 15.05 -13.64 17.69
C ILE A 37 14.77 -13.22 19.13
N ARG A 38 15.73 -12.54 19.76
CA ARG A 38 15.57 -11.96 21.09
C ARG A 38 15.13 -10.51 20.97
N ILE A 39 14.02 -10.16 21.63
CA ILE A 39 13.39 -8.87 21.52
C ILE A 39 13.44 -8.15 22.87
N ASN A 40 13.87 -6.88 22.85
CA ASN A 40 13.92 -5.98 24.00
C ASN A 40 14.63 -6.62 25.22
N ASP A 41 15.90 -6.97 25.02
CA ASP A 41 16.75 -7.59 26.04
C ASP A 41 16.21 -8.94 26.57
N GLY A 42 15.58 -9.71 25.67
CA GLY A 42 15.05 -11.05 25.99
C GLY A 42 13.71 -11.05 26.71
N LYS A 43 12.98 -9.92 26.75
CA LYS A 43 11.60 -9.89 27.26
C LYS A 43 10.68 -10.82 26.47
N MET A 44 10.99 -10.99 25.17
CA MET A 44 10.32 -11.97 24.31
C MET A 44 11.38 -12.69 23.44
N ASN A 45 11.19 -13.99 23.26
CA ASN A 45 12.04 -14.81 22.41
C ASN A 45 11.18 -15.56 21.41
N LEU A 46 11.52 -15.46 20.13
CA LEU A 46 10.84 -16.11 19.03
C LEU A 46 11.84 -17.01 18.30
N THR A 47 11.33 -18.01 17.61
CA THR A 47 12.14 -18.87 16.73
C THR A 47 11.64 -18.77 15.31
N THR A 48 12.56 -18.85 14.36
CA THR A 48 12.23 -18.87 12.93
C THR A 48 13.22 -19.72 12.15
N SER A 49 12.83 -20.09 10.92
CA SER A 49 13.73 -20.81 10.03
C SER A 49 14.87 -19.90 9.54
N PRO A 50 16.12 -20.39 9.48
CA PRO A 50 17.23 -19.62 8.93
C PRO A 50 16.97 -19.13 7.52
N GLY A 51 17.19 -17.83 7.28
CA GLY A 51 16.95 -17.17 6.00
C GLY A 51 15.58 -16.52 5.85
N SER A 52 14.65 -16.72 6.79
CA SER A 52 13.37 -15.99 6.83
C SER A 52 13.62 -14.48 6.95
N LYS A 53 12.79 -13.67 6.30
CA LYS A 53 12.83 -12.23 6.50
C LYS A 53 12.35 -11.88 7.91
N LEU A 54 13.04 -10.94 8.56
CA LEU A 54 12.68 -10.56 9.93
C LEU A 54 11.24 -10.06 10.03
N LEU A 55 10.77 -9.27 9.05
CA LEU A 55 9.39 -8.79 8.99
C LEU A 55 8.39 -9.95 8.98
N THR A 56 8.64 -10.99 8.17
CA THR A 56 7.78 -12.18 8.09
C THR A 56 7.80 -12.96 9.39
N ALA A 57 8.99 -13.20 9.94
CA ALA A 57 9.12 -13.92 11.21
C ALA A 57 8.40 -13.22 12.37
N LEU A 58 8.45 -11.87 12.43
CA LEU A 58 7.71 -11.08 13.42
C LEU A 58 6.19 -11.21 13.20
N SER A 59 5.73 -11.09 11.95
CA SER A 59 4.30 -11.20 11.60
C SER A 59 3.72 -12.58 11.94
N GLU A 60 4.47 -13.67 11.71
CA GLU A 60 4.06 -15.04 12.10
C GLU A 60 3.82 -15.18 13.61
N HIS A 61 4.42 -14.32 14.40
CA HIS A 61 4.25 -14.25 15.86
C HIS A 61 3.37 -13.08 16.31
N GLN A 62 2.54 -12.53 15.41
CA GLN A 62 1.60 -11.45 15.69
C GLN A 62 2.27 -10.13 16.15
N LEU A 63 3.53 -9.92 15.76
CA LEU A 63 4.23 -8.65 15.96
C LEU A 63 4.28 -7.90 14.63
N PHE A 64 3.38 -6.94 14.47
CA PHE A 64 3.23 -6.22 13.22
C PHE A 64 4.06 -4.95 13.23
N VAL A 65 5.11 -4.94 12.42
CA VAL A 65 5.93 -3.76 12.16
C VAL A 65 5.34 -3.01 10.97
N SER A 66 5.24 -1.68 11.08
CA SER A 66 4.74 -0.80 10.02
C SER A 66 5.42 -1.11 8.68
N SER A 67 4.65 -1.36 7.62
CA SER A 67 5.19 -1.69 6.30
C SER A 67 4.16 -1.41 5.20
N ALA A 68 4.09 -0.17 4.72
CA ALA A 68 3.14 0.22 3.67
C ALA A 68 3.33 -0.59 2.37
N CYS A 69 4.57 -0.90 1.96
CA CYS A 69 4.84 -1.74 0.78
C CYS A 69 4.68 -3.25 1.03
N GLY A 70 4.29 -3.65 2.26
CA GLY A 70 4.13 -5.06 2.65
C GLY A 70 5.38 -5.92 2.47
N GLY A 71 6.55 -5.34 2.73
CA GLY A 71 7.82 -6.06 2.63
C GLY A 71 8.54 -5.94 1.28
N GLY A 72 8.03 -5.13 0.34
CA GLY A 72 8.66 -4.90 -0.97
C GLY A 72 9.98 -4.11 -0.91
N GLY A 73 10.28 -3.44 0.21
CA GLY A 73 11.51 -2.67 0.38
C GLY A 73 11.47 -1.28 -0.23
N THR A 74 10.29 -0.75 -0.56
CA THR A 74 10.11 0.50 -1.30
C THR A 74 9.56 1.67 -0.46
N CYS A 75 9.07 1.43 0.79
CA CYS A 75 8.51 2.49 1.63
C CYS A 75 9.44 2.94 2.78
N GLY A 76 10.43 2.14 3.16
CA GLY A 76 11.35 2.47 4.25
C GLY A 76 10.76 2.44 5.67
N GLN A 77 9.49 2.08 5.85
CA GLN A 77 8.79 2.18 7.14
C GLN A 77 9.11 1.06 8.12
N CYS A 78 9.46 -0.14 7.63
CA CYS A 78 9.68 -1.31 8.46
C CYS A 78 11.01 -1.27 9.25
N LYS A 79 11.36 -0.11 9.78
CA LYS A 79 12.58 0.09 10.55
C LYS A 79 12.50 -0.60 11.90
N VAL A 80 13.56 -1.33 12.22
CA VAL A 80 13.79 -1.94 13.53
C VAL A 80 15.21 -1.67 13.96
N LYS A 81 15.47 -1.62 15.24
CA LYS A 81 16.83 -1.47 15.74
C LYS A 81 17.41 -2.84 16.06
N VAL A 82 18.48 -3.20 15.38
CA VAL A 82 19.20 -4.45 15.56
C VAL A 82 20.41 -4.20 16.47
N LEU A 83 20.44 -4.91 17.58
CA LEU A 83 21.50 -4.80 18.59
C LEU A 83 22.65 -5.76 18.29
N ALA A 84 22.35 -6.98 17.81
CA ALA A 84 23.33 -7.98 17.44
C ALA A 84 22.77 -8.95 16.36
N GLY A 85 23.64 -9.61 15.62
CA GLY A 85 23.27 -10.68 14.68
C GLY A 85 22.76 -10.25 13.30
N GLY A 86 22.53 -8.95 13.06
CA GLY A 86 21.91 -8.44 11.81
C GLY A 86 22.84 -8.34 10.60
N GLY A 87 24.14 -8.59 10.75
CA GLY A 87 25.13 -8.44 9.68
C GLY A 87 25.27 -6.99 9.18
N SER A 88 25.84 -6.82 8.00
CA SER A 88 26.05 -5.50 7.39
C SER A 88 24.80 -4.98 6.69
N ILE A 89 24.65 -3.65 6.62
CA ILE A 89 23.56 -2.99 5.87
C ILE A 89 23.63 -3.34 4.39
N LEU A 90 22.47 -3.64 3.80
CA LEU A 90 22.33 -3.97 2.39
C LEU A 90 22.26 -2.71 1.52
N SER A 91 22.62 -2.83 0.26
CA SER A 91 22.49 -1.72 -0.72
C SER A 91 21.04 -1.23 -0.87
N THR A 92 20.08 -2.15 -0.81
CA THR A 92 18.64 -1.87 -0.87
C THR A 92 18.11 -1.08 0.33
N GLU A 93 18.78 -1.14 1.47
CA GLU A 93 18.38 -0.40 2.67
C GLU A 93 18.90 1.05 2.67
N ARG A 94 19.99 1.33 1.94
CA ARG A 94 20.68 2.62 1.97
C ARG A 94 19.89 3.79 1.41
N THR A 95 18.85 3.51 0.66
CA THR A 95 17.91 4.55 0.18
C THR A 95 17.07 5.12 1.33
N TYR A 96 16.81 4.31 2.36
CA TYR A 96 15.90 4.65 3.47
C TYR A 96 16.59 4.73 4.83
N ILE A 97 17.81 4.20 4.94
CA ILE A 97 18.60 4.18 6.17
C ILE A 97 19.85 5.02 5.95
N THR A 98 19.92 6.16 6.60
CA THR A 98 21.08 7.04 6.54
C THR A 98 22.32 6.37 7.20
N PRO A 99 23.54 6.80 6.87
CA PRO A 99 24.75 6.28 7.52
C PRO A 99 24.77 6.45 9.06
N ARG A 100 24.09 7.46 9.59
CA ARG A 100 23.93 7.68 11.03
C ARG A 100 23.00 6.63 11.64
N GLN A 101 21.85 6.40 11.02
CA GLN A 101 20.88 5.38 11.44
C GLN A 101 21.48 3.97 11.37
N ALA A 102 22.17 3.63 10.27
CA ALA A 102 22.86 2.35 10.14
C ALA A 102 23.86 2.09 11.27
N ARG A 103 24.61 3.14 11.69
CA ARG A 103 25.53 3.05 12.84
C ARG A 103 24.82 2.92 14.19
N ALA A 104 23.59 3.42 14.27
CA ALA A 104 22.73 3.25 15.45
C ALA A 104 22.04 1.87 15.49
N GLY A 105 22.25 1.02 14.48
CA GLY A 105 21.67 -0.31 14.38
C GLY A 105 20.32 -0.37 13.66
N GLU A 106 19.83 0.73 13.08
CA GLU A 106 18.58 0.69 12.33
C GLU A 106 18.71 -0.12 11.04
N ARG A 107 17.74 -0.97 10.79
CA ARG A 107 17.63 -1.86 9.63
C ARG A 107 16.19 -1.94 9.14
N LEU A 108 16.00 -2.26 7.86
CA LEU A 108 14.68 -2.60 7.33
C LEU A 108 14.38 -4.08 7.58
N SER A 109 13.42 -4.39 8.43
CA SER A 109 13.05 -5.78 8.77
C SER A 109 12.65 -6.61 7.55
N CYS A 110 12.05 -5.99 6.52
CA CYS A 110 11.69 -6.66 5.29
C CYS A 110 12.91 -7.01 4.40
N GLN A 111 14.04 -6.34 4.55
CA GLN A 111 15.26 -6.64 3.80
C GLN A 111 16.19 -7.57 4.57
N LEU A 112 16.12 -7.58 5.88
CA LEU A 112 16.96 -8.36 6.76
C LEU A 112 16.54 -9.83 6.80
N ALA A 113 17.38 -10.74 6.29
CA ALA A 113 17.21 -12.18 6.44
C ALA A 113 17.88 -12.66 7.76
N VAL A 114 17.13 -13.35 8.60
CA VAL A 114 17.60 -13.89 9.88
C VAL A 114 18.37 -15.19 9.59
N LYS A 115 19.70 -15.13 9.61
CA LYS A 115 20.57 -16.26 9.28
C LYS A 115 21.21 -16.93 10.52
N GLN A 116 21.16 -16.25 11.65
CA GLN A 116 21.69 -16.66 12.96
C GLN A 116 20.86 -15.97 14.04
N ASP A 117 21.11 -16.29 15.30
CA ASP A 117 20.49 -15.59 16.41
C ASP A 117 20.66 -14.08 16.29
N ILE A 118 19.59 -13.35 16.54
CA ILE A 118 19.53 -11.91 16.39
C ILE A 118 18.89 -11.27 17.61
N ASP A 119 19.46 -10.15 18.05
CA ASP A 119 18.91 -9.32 19.11
C ASP A 119 18.36 -8.03 18.51
N ILE A 120 17.10 -7.71 18.78
CA ILE A 120 16.43 -6.54 18.25
C ILE A 120 15.70 -5.76 19.34
N GLU A 121 15.50 -4.48 19.09
CA GLU A 121 14.64 -3.61 19.87
C GLU A 121 13.44 -3.20 19.00
N LEU A 122 12.24 -3.46 19.50
CA LEU A 122 10.97 -3.05 18.89
C LEU A 122 10.31 -1.99 19.75
N ALA A 123 9.66 -1.04 19.11
CA ALA A 123 8.87 -0.02 19.76
C ALA A 123 7.69 -0.63 20.54
N PRO A 124 7.27 -0.03 21.68
CA PRO A 124 6.18 -0.57 22.50
C PRO A 124 4.89 -0.80 21.74
N GLU A 125 4.61 0.01 20.74
CA GLU A 125 3.40 -0.03 19.92
C GLU A 125 3.25 -1.35 19.15
N VAL A 126 4.37 -2.04 18.85
CA VAL A 126 4.37 -3.34 18.16
C VAL A 126 3.80 -4.45 19.04
N PHE A 127 3.85 -4.32 20.37
CA PHE A 127 3.44 -5.38 21.31
C PHE A 127 1.94 -5.36 21.67
N GLY A 128 1.22 -4.35 21.27
CA GLY A 128 -0.21 -4.18 21.57
C GLY A 128 -1.10 -4.30 20.36
N THR A 129 -0.58 -4.69 19.20
CA THR A 129 -1.37 -4.77 17.99
C THR A 129 -2.42 -5.86 18.08
N HIS A 130 -3.69 -5.46 17.97
CA HIS A 130 -4.81 -6.37 17.90
C HIS A 130 -5.04 -6.78 16.44
N GLN A 131 -5.58 -7.96 16.26
CA GLN A 131 -6.19 -8.36 15.00
C GLN A 131 -7.71 -8.31 15.15
N TRP A 132 -8.35 -7.68 14.17
CA TRP A 132 -9.79 -7.54 14.11
C TRP A 132 -10.35 -8.42 13.01
N GLU A 133 -11.21 -9.39 13.36
CA GLU A 133 -11.96 -10.15 12.36
C GLU A 133 -13.18 -9.32 11.92
N CYS A 134 -13.04 -8.61 10.82
CA CYS A 134 -14.08 -7.79 10.22
C CYS A 134 -14.98 -8.60 9.29
N THR A 135 -16.21 -8.11 9.09
CA THR A 135 -17.16 -8.68 8.13
C THR A 135 -17.32 -7.75 6.94
N VAL A 136 -17.21 -8.25 5.73
CA VAL A 136 -17.49 -7.48 4.51
C VAL A 136 -18.97 -7.08 4.48
N ILE A 137 -19.25 -5.78 4.39
CA ILE A 137 -20.59 -5.23 4.18
C ILE A 137 -20.88 -5.14 2.68
N SER A 138 -19.95 -4.53 1.94
CA SER A 138 -20.05 -4.35 0.48
C SER A 138 -18.66 -4.33 -0.15
N ASN A 139 -18.60 -4.65 -1.44
CA ASN A 139 -17.38 -4.64 -2.24
C ASN A 139 -17.74 -4.34 -3.70
N ASP A 140 -18.15 -3.11 -3.96
CA ASP A 140 -18.72 -2.71 -5.22
C ASP A 140 -17.73 -1.91 -6.06
N ASN A 141 -17.78 -2.06 -7.39
CA ASN A 141 -16.98 -1.23 -8.28
C ASN A 141 -17.43 0.23 -8.17
N VAL A 142 -16.44 1.11 -8.05
CA VAL A 142 -16.62 2.57 -8.11
C VAL A 142 -15.90 3.18 -9.31
N ALA A 143 -15.02 2.39 -9.94
CA ALA A 143 -14.33 2.69 -11.18
C ALA A 143 -14.00 1.36 -11.89
N THR A 144 -13.50 1.42 -13.12
CA THR A 144 -13.19 0.24 -13.94
C THR A 144 -12.32 -0.77 -13.21
N PHE A 145 -11.35 -0.30 -12.44
CA PHE A 145 -10.36 -1.11 -11.74
C PHE A 145 -10.30 -0.85 -10.23
N ILE A 146 -11.32 -0.16 -9.68
CA ILE A 146 -11.33 0.18 -8.25
C ILE A 146 -12.67 -0.26 -7.65
N LYS A 147 -12.58 -0.93 -6.51
CA LYS A 147 -13.72 -1.24 -5.64
C LYS A 147 -13.67 -0.43 -4.37
N ASN A 148 -14.86 -0.05 -3.89
CA ASN A 148 -15.06 0.44 -2.54
C ASN A 148 -15.42 -0.74 -1.64
N LEU A 149 -14.44 -1.21 -0.86
CA LEU A 149 -14.61 -2.29 0.10
C LEU A 149 -14.96 -1.70 1.46
N VAL A 150 -16.11 -2.09 1.99
CA VAL A 150 -16.57 -1.66 3.32
C VAL A 150 -16.58 -2.85 4.27
N LEU A 151 -15.79 -2.75 5.32
CA LEU A 151 -15.65 -3.74 6.38
C LEU A 151 -16.36 -3.25 7.65
N LYS A 152 -17.12 -4.15 8.29
CA LYS A 152 -17.71 -3.89 9.60
C LYS A 152 -16.81 -4.46 10.70
N LEU A 153 -16.51 -3.65 11.69
CA LEU A 153 -15.80 -4.07 12.89
C LEU A 153 -16.66 -5.01 13.76
N PRO A 154 -16.07 -5.80 14.66
CA PRO A 154 -16.82 -6.52 15.69
C PRO A 154 -17.68 -5.56 16.51
N SER A 155 -18.85 -6.03 16.98
CA SER A 155 -19.78 -5.17 17.71
C SER A 155 -19.17 -4.57 18.98
N GLY A 156 -19.26 -3.25 19.10
CA GLY A 156 -18.78 -2.52 20.26
C GLY A 156 -17.30 -2.16 20.24
N GLU A 157 -16.61 -2.52 19.14
CA GLU A 157 -15.22 -2.19 18.95
C GLU A 157 -15.06 -0.91 18.12
N ASP A 158 -14.04 -0.13 18.45
CA ASP A 158 -13.64 1.08 17.74
C ASP A 158 -12.13 1.02 17.53
N VAL A 159 -11.72 0.96 16.27
CA VAL A 159 -10.31 1.02 15.90
C VAL A 159 -9.93 2.50 15.82
N GLY A 160 -9.59 3.11 16.95
CA GLY A 160 -9.19 4.51 17.00
C GLY A 160 -8.01 4.81 16.08
N PHE A 161 -8.21 5.67 15.07
CA PHE A 161 -7.16 6.02 14.11
C PHE A 161 -7.12 7.53 13.82
N ARG A 162 -6.05 7.97 13.18
CA ARG A 162 -5.93 9.31 12.60
C ARG A 162 -6.19 9.23 11.10
N ALA A 163 -6.87 10.24 10.53
CA ALA A 163 -7.06 10.36 9.09
C ALA A 163 -5.71 10.33 8.36
N GLY A 164 -5.66 9.63 7.24
CA GLY A 164 -4.42 9.32 6.51
C GLY A 164 -3.71 8.03 6.97
N GLY A 165 -4.20 7.38 8.02
CA GLY A 165 -3.70 6.08 8.47
C GLY A 165 -4.09 4.93 7.53
N TYR A 166 -3.39 3.81 7.67
CA TYR A 166 -3.65 2.56 6.95
C TYR A 166 -3.77 1.38 7.91
N ILE A 167 -4.37 0.32 7.45
CA ILE A 167 -4.40 -1.00 8.11
C ILE A 167 -3.60 -2.01 7.30
N GLN A 168 -3.08 -3.04 7.94
CA GLN A 168 -2.56 -4.22 7.26
C GLN A 168 -3.65 -5.27 7.15
N ILE A 169 -3.75 -5.90 5.99
CA ILE A 169 -4.70 -6.98 5.73
C ILE A 169 -3.92 -8.22 5.36
N GLU A 170 -4.33 -9.36 5.92
CA GLU A 170 -3.75 -10.66 5.62
C GLU A 170 -4.58 -11.41 4.58
N CYS A 171 -3.92 -11.87 3.53
CA CYS A 171 -4.45 -12.78 2.53
C CYS A 171 -3.95 -14.19 2.85
N PRO A 172 -4.81 -15.18 3.12
CA PRO A 172 -4.40 -16.57 3.32
C PRO A 172 -3.92 -17.20 2.00
N PRO A 173 -3.22 -18.35 2.06
CA PRO A 173 -2.88 -19.12 0.87
C PRO A 173 -4.14 -19.51 0.10
N GLN A 174 -4.20 -19.13 -1.19
CA GLN A 174 -5.37 -19.37 -2.03
C GLN A 174 -5.08 -19.22 -3.52
N THR A 175 -6.05 -19.65 -4.31
CA THR A 175 -6.08 -19.43 -5.76
C THR A 175 -7.38 -18.71 -6.12
N ILE A 176 -7.28 -17.60 -6.83
CA ILE A 176 -8.37 -16.72 -7.19
C ILE A 176 -8.42 -16.58 -8.70
N ARG A 177 -9.57 -16.84 -9.29
CA ARG A 177 -9.84 -16.63 -10.72
C ARG A 177 -10.56 -15.31 -10.92
N PHE A 178 -10.12 -14.54 -11.90
CA PHE A 178 -10.75 -13.26 -12.22
C PHE A 178 -12.16 -13.44 -12.79
N SER A 179 -12.45 -14.62 -13.39
CA SER A 179 -13.81 -15.00 -13.80
C SER A 179 -14.83 -15.03 -12.66
N ASP A 180 -14.37 -15.13 -11.41
CA ASP A 180 -15.24 -15.22 -10.23
C ASP A 180 -15.53 -13.84 -9.61
N PHE A 181 -14.93 -12.77 -10.16
CA PHE A 181 -15.16 -11.41 -9.68
C PHE A 181 -16.54 -10.90 -10.06
N ASN A 182 -17.17 -10.23 -9.10
CA ASN A 182 -18.34 -9.43 -9.38
C ASN A 182 -17.88 -8.04 -9.86
N VAL A 183 -17.90 -7.79 -11.15
CA VAL A 183 -17.58 -6.47 -11.75
C VAL A 183 -18.86 -5.87 -12.29
N GLY A 184 -19.09 -4.58 -12.01
CA GLY A 184 -20.25 -3.85 -12.51
C GLY A 184 -20.35 -3.93 -14.04
N GLN A 185 -21.55 -4.13 -14.56
CA GLN A 185 -21.79 -4.28 -16.00
C GLN A 185 -21.25 -3.09 -16.81
N GLU A 186 -21.28 -1.91 -16.23
CA GLU A 186 -20.78 -0.66 -16.82
C GLU A 186 -19.26 -0.64 -17.03
N TYR A 187 -18.53 -1.59 -16.42
CA TYR A 187 -17.06 -1.70 -16.51
C TYR A 187 -16.60 -2.94 -17.29
N SER A 188 -17.51 -3.88 -17.58
CA SER A 188 -17.18 -5.20 -18.12
C SER A 188 -16.57 -5.15 -19.53
N ASP A 189 -16.92 -4.16 -20.32
CA ASP A 189 -16.38 -3.95 -21.68
C ASP A 189 -14.87 -3.82 -21.72
N VAL A 190 -14.26 -3.11 -20.75
CA VAL A 190 -12.79 -2.98 -20.65
C VAL A 190 -12.16 -4.29 -20.20
N TRP A 191 -12.82 -5.01 -19.28
CA TRP A 191 -12.36 -6.31 -18.81
C TRP A 191 -12.35 -7.35 -19.91
N ASP A 192 -13.41 -7.35 -20.75
CA ASP A 192 -13.53 -8.20 -21.94
C ASP A 192 -12.43 -7.86 -22.97
N ALA A 193 -12.28 -6.57 -23.29
CA ALA A 193 -11.32 -6.09 -24.28
C ALA A 193 -9.87 -6.42 -23.90
N GLN A 194 -9.53 -6.44 -22.59
CA GLN A 194 -8.22 -6.76 -22.08
C GLN A 194 -8.05 -8.26 -21.74
N GLY A 195 -9.10 -9.08 -21.90
CA GLY A 195 -9.05 -10.52 -21.59
C GLY A 195 -8.79 -10.85 -20.13
N LEU A 196 -9.15 -9.95 -19.19
CA LEU A 196 -8.80 -10.07 -17.78
C LEU A 196 -9.46 -11.25 -17.07
N TRP A 197 -10.61 -11.70 -17.56
CA TRP A 197 -11.34 -12.84 -16.99
C TRP A 197 -10.55 -14.16 -17.00
N ASN A 198 -9.53 -14.27 -17.87
CA ASN A 198 -8.70 -15.46 -17.97
C ASN A 198 -7.53 -15.47 -16.96
N LEU A 199 -7.36 -14.43 -16.18
CA LEU A 199 -6.28 -14.32 -15.22
C LEU A 199 -6.59 -15.15 -13.96
N GLU A 200 -5.50 -15.66 -13.38
CA GLU A 200 -5.51 -16.36 -12.10
C GLU A 200 -4.41 -15.81 -11.20
N SER A 201 -4.74 -15.54 -9.95
CA SER A 201 -3.80 -15.13 -8.91
C SER A 201 -3.65 -16.25 -7.89
N LYS A 202 -2.41 -16.58 -7.50
CA LYS A 202 -2.12 -17.65 -6.56
C LYS A 202 -1.15 -17.23 -5.49
N SER A 203 -1.47 -17.55 -4.26
CA SER A 203 -0.54 -17.51 -3.13
C SER A 203 -0.48 -18.88 -2.43
N ILE A 204 0.74 -19.33 -2.11
CA ILE A 204 1.00 -20.55 -1.36
C ILE A 204 1.40 -20.28 0.08
N VAL A 205 1.61 -19.01 0.43
CA VAL A 205 1.92 -18.52 1.78
C VAL A 205 1.02 -17.35 2.12
N PRO A 206 0.76 -17.08 3.41
CA PRO A 206 0.08 -15.85 3.81
C PRO A 206 0.84 -14.62 3.33
N ILE A 207 0.12 -13.60 2.90
CA ILE A 207 0.69 -12.32 2.46
C ILE A 207 -0.05 -11.19 3.15
N SER A 208 0.67 -10.24 3.72
CA SER A 208 0.10 -9.03 4.30
C SER A 208 0.47 -7.80 3.49
N ARG A 209 -0.49 -6.86 3.33
CA ARG A 209 -0.28 -5.56 2.67
C ARG A 209 -1.05 -4.47 3.38
N ALA A 210 -0.49 -3.27 3.32
CA ALA A 210 -1.12 -2.04 3.80
C ALA A 210 -2.16 -1.52 2.82
N TYR A 211 -3.26 -0.98 3.37
CA TYR A 211 -4.30 -0.27 2.64
C TYR A 211 -4.72 0.97 3.42
N SER A 212 -4.56 2.13 2.80
CA SER A 212 -4.98 3.41 3.39
C SER A 212 -6.50 3.45 3.51
N MET A 213 -6.98 3.94 4.66
CA MET A 213 -8.40 4.02 4.94
C MET A 213 -9.04 5.21 4.22
N ALA A 214 -10.19 4.96 3.60
CA ALA A 214 -11.05 5.99 3.01
C ALA A 214 -12.10 6.51 4.01
N SER A 215 -12.43 5.72 5.03
CA SER A 215 -13.22 6.18 6.17
C SER A 215 -12.44 7.21 6.99
N TYR A 216 -13.14 8.13 7.66
CA TYR A 216 -12.54 9.05 8.63
C TYR A 216 -12.95 8.65 10.07
N PRO A 217 -12.27 9.13 11.11
CA PRO A 217 -12.44 8.62 12.48
C PRO A 217 -13.86 8.65 13.08
N GLU A 218 -14.77 9.48 12.57
CA GLU A 218 -16.17 9.50 13.04
C GLU A 218 -17.08 8.47 12.33
N GLU A 219 -16.62 7.85 11.24
CA GLU A 219 -17.31 6.71 10.62
C GLU A 219 -17.02 5.44 11.42
N LYS A 220 -17.50 5.44 12.66
CA LYS A 220 -17.28 4.35 13.62
C LYS A 220 -17.87 3.04 13.12
N GLU A 221 -17.38 1.93 13.64
CA GLU A 221 -17.81 0.56 13.35
C GLU A 221 -17.48 0.09 11.91
N ILE A 222 -16.97 0.96 11.03
CA ILE A 222 -16.59 0.57 9.67
C ILE A 222 -15.18 1.00 9.29
N ILE A 223 -14.57 0.20 8.44
CA ILE A 223 -13.36 0.56 7.69
C ILE A 223 -13.70 0.54 6.21
N MET A 224 -13.46 1.63 5.52
CA MET A 224 -13.66 1.78 4.09
C MET A 224 -12.33 1.84 3.37
N LEU A 225 -12.18 1.08 2.29
CA LEU A 225 -10.96 1.02 1.48
C LEU A 225 -11.30 1.20 0.01
N ASN A 226 -10.47 1.95 -0.72
CA ASN A 226 -10.54 2.01 -2.17
C ASN A 226 -9.45 1.10 -2.77
N VAL A 227 -9.84 -0.08 -3.18
CA VAL A 227 -8.93 -1.13 -3.63
C VAL A 227 -8.81 -1.10 -5.15
N ARG A 228 -7.61 -0.84 -5.68
CA ARG A 228 -7.33 -0.97 -7.09
C ARG A 228 -6.78 -2.36 -7.40
N ILE A 229 -7.37 -3.05 -8.39
CA ILE A 229 -6.82 -4.32 -8.89
C ILE A 229 -5.48 -4.07 -9.60
N ALA A 230 -4.46 -4.82 -9.21
CA ALA A 230 -3.17 -4.80 -9.88
C ALA A 230 -3.16 -5.86 -11.00
N THR A 231 -3.51 -5.42 -12.21
CA THR A 231 -3.39 -6.24 -13.41
C THR A 231 -1.92 -6.37 -13.83
N PRO A 232 -1.52 -7.51 -14.41
CA PRO A 232 -0.13 -7.70 -14.81
C PRO A 232 0.26 -6.73 -15.94
N PRO A 233 1.44 -6.09 -15.86
CA PRO A 233 1.92 -5.19 -16.91
C PRO A 233 2.35 -5.93 -18.18
N SER A 234 2.59 -7.23 -18.10
CA SER A 234 2.86 -8.11 -19.23
C SER A 234 2.29 -9.52 -18.98
N PRO A 235 2.01 -10.32 -20.03
CA PRO A 235 1.42 -11.65 -19.88
C PRO A 235 2.26 -12.65 -19.07
N GLU A 236 3.57 -12.41 -18.94
CA GLU A 236 4.49 -13.29 -18.19
C GLU A 236 4.45 -13.04 -16.68
N LEU A 237 3.89 -11.91 -16.26
CA LEU A 237 3.82 -11.55 -14.85
C LEU A 237 2.45 -11.94 -14.24
N PRO A 238 2.42 -12.40 -13.00
CA PRO A 238 1.16 -12.69 -12.33
C PRO A 238 0.44 -11.39 -11.92
N PRO A 239 -0.89 -11.42 -11.80
CA PRO A 239 -1.63 -10.33 -11.18
C PRO A 239 -1.29 -10.18 -9.69
N GLY A 240 -1.55 -9.00 -9.15
CA GLY A 240 -1.30 -8.70 -7.73
C GLY A 240 -2.12 -9.59 -6.80
N VAL A 241 -1.45 -10.33 -5.92
CA VAL A 241 -2.11 -11.31 -5.04
C VAL A 241 -3.11 -10.66 -4.08
N MET A 242 -2.68 -9.63 -3.35
CA MET A 242 -3.53 -9.01 -2.34
C MET A 242 -4.73 -8.30 -2.96
N SER A 243 -4.51 -7.54 -4.03
CA SER A 243 -5.61 -6.84 -4.70
C SER A 243 -6.61 -7.82 -5.33
N SER A 244 -6.15 -8.96 -5.85
CA SER A 244 -7.02 -10.04 -6.33
C SER A 244 -7.85 -10.64 -5.19
N TYR A 245 -7.25 -10.85 -4.02
CA TYR A 245 -7.97 -11.31 -2.83
C TYR A 245 -9.09 -10.33 -2.44
N LEU A 246 -8.75 -9.07 -2.27
CA LEU A 246 -9.73 -8.06 -1.86
C LEU A 246 -10.84 -7.87 -2.91
N PHE A 247 -10.51 -7.99 -4.20
CA PHE A 247 -11.52 -7.93 -5.27
C PHE A 247 -12.48 -9.12 -5.27
N SER A 248 -12.04 -10.29 -4.78
CA SER A 248 -12.86 -11.51 -4.73
C SER A 248 -13.85 -11.55 -3.57
N LEU A 249 -13.65 -10.73 -2.55
CA LEU A 249 -14.47 -10.72 -1.33
C LEU A 249 -15.93 -10.38 -1.64
N LYS A 250 -16.82 -11.03 -0.90
CA LYS A 250 -18.28 -10.86 -1.02
C LYS A 250 -18.87 -10.46 0.32
N PRO A 251 -20.04 -9.79 0.34
CA PRO A 251 -20.75 -9.52 1.58
C PRO A 251 -20.91 -10.77 2.45
N GLY A 252 -20.54 -10.65 3.72
CA GLY A 252 -20.53 -11.74 4.70
C GLY A 252 -19.18 -12.44 4.90
N ASP A 253 -18.22 -12.26 3.98
CA ASP A 253 -16.88 -12.80 4.14
C ASP A 253 -16.16 -12.16 5.35
N LYS A 254 -15.20 -12.92 5.90
CA LYS A 254 -14.37 -12.49 7.03
C LYS A 254 -12.98 -12.05 6.56
N VAL A 255 -12.50 -10.96 7.14
CA VAL A 255 -11.20 -10.38 6.81
C VAL A 255 -10.49 -9.98 8.10
N ASN A 256 -9.26 -10.43 8.28
CA ASN A 256 -8.42 -10.01 9.40
C ASN A 256 -7.64 -8.74 9.03
N ILE A 257 -7.77 -7.73 9.87
CA ILE A 257 -7.05 -6.47 9.76
C ILE A 257 -6.23 -6.23 11.02
N SER A 258 -5.13 -5.48 10.90
CA SER A 258 -4.36 -5.00 12.04
C SER A 258 -4.96 -3.76 12.67
N ASP A 259 -4.39 -3.35 13.81
CA ASP A 259 -4.50 -1.97 14.26
C ASP A 259 -3.99 -1.00 13.19
N PRO A 260 -4.46 0.26 13.21
CA PRO A 260 -4.02 1.28 12.27
C PRO A 260 -2.57 1.71 12.49
N PHE A 261 -1.89 1.96 11.37
CA PHE A 261 -0.56 2.55 11.31
C PHE A 261 -0.57 3.79 10.41
N GLY A 262 0.53 4.51 10.33
CA GLY A 262 0.74 5.56 9.35
C GLY A 262 1.60 6.70 9.85
N ASP A 263 2.00 7.52 8.90
CA ASP A 263 2.78 8.75 9.08
C ASP A 263 2.27 9.87 8.14
N PHE A 264 1.38 9.55 7.23
CA PHE A 264 0.75 10.49 6.31
C PHE A 264 -0.37 11.27 7.01
N PHE A 265 -0.02 12.06 8.02
CA PHE A 265 -0.98 12.79 8.82
C PHE A 265 -0.98 14.29 8.50
N ALA A 266 -2.14 14.91 8.62
CA ALA A 266 -2.25 16.36 8.51
C ALA A 266 -1.42 17.05 9.61
N LYS A 267 -0.67 18.08 9.23
CA LYS A 267 0.09 18.94 10.16
C LYS A 267 -0.87 19.79 11.00
N GLU A 268 -0.45 20.09 12.22
CA GLU A 268 -1.19 20.94 13.14
C GLU A 268 -0.75 22.40 12.99
N THR A 269 -1.14 23.00 11.87
CA THR A 269 -0.85 24.41 11.52
C THR A 269 -2.14 25.11 11.08
N ASP A 270 -2.04 26.40 10.77
CA ASP A 270 -3.13 27.18 10.16
C ASP A 270 -2.95 27.38 8.65
N ASN A 271 -1.92 26.76 8.05
CA ASN A 271 -1.59 26.90 6.64
C ASN A 271 -2.70 26.33 5.73
N GLU A 272 -2.79 26.84 4.52
CA GLU A 272 -3.68 26.28 3.50
C GLU A 272 -3.31 24.82 3.18
N MET A 273 -4.32 23.97 3.02
CA MET A 273 -4.16 22.55 2.65
C MET A 273 -4.55 22.34 1.20
N ILE A 274 -3.64 21.82 0.41
CA ILE A 274 -3.85 21.49 -1.00
C ILE A 274 -3.71 19.98 -1.15
N PHE A 275 -4.83 19.31 -1.39
CA PHE A 275 -4.88 17.86 -1.62
C PHE A 275 -4.82 17.58 -3.11
N VAL A 276 -3.99 16.63 -3.53
CA VAL A 276 -3.88 16.17 -4.92
C VAL A 276 -4.04 14.66 -4.96
N GLY A 277 -5.11 14.20 -5.60
CA GLY A 277 -5.47 12.79 -5.62
C GLY A 277 -5.71 12.22 -7.01
N GLY A 278 -5.57 10.89 -7.14
CA GLY A 278 -5.91 10.18 -8.37
C GLY A 278 -6.13 8.70 -8.14
N GLY A 279 -7.14 8.13 -8.80
CA GLY A 279 -7.47 6.71 -8.66
C GLY A 279 -7.71 6.29 -7.20
N ALA A 280 -7.08 5.20 -6.74
CA ALA A 280 -7.21 4.72 -5.36
C ALA A 280 -6.61 5.67 -4.30
N GLY A 281 -5.79 6.66 -4.71
CA GLY A 281 -5.34 7.74 -3.81
C GLY A 281 -6.49 8.59 -3.26
N MET A 282 -7.69 8.44 -3.78
CA MET A 282 -8.92 8.95 -3.19
C MET A 282 -9.08 8.55 -1.71
N ALA A 283 -8.62 7.35 -1.32
CA ALA A 283 -8.82 6.83 0.03
C ALA A 283 -8.29 7.76 1.12
N PRO A 284 -6.97 8.06 1.23
CA PRO A 284 -6.48 8.97 2.24
C PRO A 284 -6.98 10.41 2.05
N MET A 285 -7.24 10.86 0.80
CA MET A 285 -7.78 12.18 0.55
C MET A 285 -9.17 12.36 1.17
N ARG A 286 -10.07 11.37 0.94
CA ARG A 286 -11.40 11.38 1.57
C ARG A 286 -11.29 11.38 3.09
N SER A 287 -10.48 10.50 3.63
CA SER A 287 -10.27 10.40 5.07
C SER A 287 -9.85 11.76 5.69
N HIS A 288 -8.82 12.39 5.11
CA HIS A 288 -8.33 13.69 5.59
C HIS A 288 -9.37 14.80 5.47
N ILE A 289 -9.97 14.97 4.29
CA ILE A 289 -10.88 16.09 4.01
C ILE A 289 -12.11 16.01 4.88
N PHE A 290 -12.69 14.81 5.00
CA PHE A 290 -13.86 14.58 5.85
C PHE A 290 -13.53 14.81 7.32
N ASP A 291 -12.37 14.35 7.76
CA ASP A 291 -11.89 14.57 9.13
C ASP A 291 -11.70 16.06 9.44
N GLN A 292 -11.03 16.78 8.55
CA GLN A 292 -10.79 18.23 8.70
C GLN A 292 -12.09 19.03 8.76
N LEU A 293 -13.04 18.73 7.88
CA LEU A 293 -14.27 19.52 7.74
C LEU A 293 -15.34 19.12 8.76
N LEU A 294 -15.58 17.82 8.94
CA LEU A 294 -16.72 17.33 9.72
C LEU A 294 -16.39 17.14 11.19
N ARG A 295 -15.26 16.46 11.53
CA ARG A 295 -14.88 16.17 12.93
C ARG A 295 -14.12 17.33 13.54
N LEU A 296 -13.02 17.77 12.91
CA LEU A 296 -12.15 18.82 13.44
C LEU A 296 -12.71 20.23 13.22
N ARG A 297 -13.63 20.39 12.27
CA ARG A 297 -14.26 21.69 11.91
C ARG A 297 -13.22 22.75 11.63
N SER A 298 -12.16 22.35 10.91
CA SER A 298 -11.05 23.21 10.53
C SER A 298 -11.54 24.45 9.81
N LYS A 299 -10.91 25.60 10.09
CA LYS A 299 -11.14 26.86 9.38
C LYS A 299 -10.09 27.15 8.32
N ARG A 300 -9.12 26.25 8.18
CA ARG A 300 -8.09 26.33 7.14
C ARG A 300 -8.76 26.33 5.77
N LYS A 301 -8.17 27.03 4.84
CA LYS A 301 -8.56 26.91 3.43
C LYS A 301 -8.12 25.54 2.92
N ILE A 302 -9.02 24.82 2.31
CA ILE A 302 -8.80 23.46 1.83
C ILE A 302 -9.23 23.39 0.37
N SER A 303 -8.33 22.92 -0.49
CA SER A 303 -8.65 22.61 -1.89
C SER A 303 -8.30 21.16 -2.21
N PHE A 304 -9.14 20.50 -2.99
CA PHE A 304 -8.92 19.13 -3.46
C PHE A 304 -8.90 19.08 -4.98
N TRP A 305 -7.79 18.59 -5.54
CA TRP A 305 -7.53 18.49 -6.96
C TRP A 305 -7.48 16.99 -7.33
N TYR A 306 -8.52 16.51 -8.01
CA TYR A 306 -8.68 15.10 -8.31
C TYR A 306 -8.55 14.82 -9.80
N GLY A 307 -7.55 14.01 -10.16
CA GLY A 307 -7.30 13.56 -11.52
C GLY A 307 -7.90 12.19 -11.80
N ALA A 308 -8.69 12.08 -12.85
CA ALA A 308 -9.17 10.80 -13.36
C ALA A 308 -8.92 10.68 -14.87
N ARG A 309 -9.03 9.48 -15.42
CA ARG A 309 -8.85 9.27 -16.85
C ARG A 309 -10.07 9.76 -17.66
N SER A 310 -11.26 9.36 -17.26
CA SER A 310 -12.54 9.70 -17.86
C SER A 310 -13.60 9.83 -16.78
N ARG A 311 -14.81 10.26 -17.13
CA ARG A 311 -15.91 10.44 -16.18
C ARG A 311 -16.29 9.16 -15.46
N ARG A 312 -16.19 8.03 -16.11
CA ARG A 312 -16.47 6.68 -15.61
C ARG A 312 -15.53 6.27 -14.45
N GLU A 313 -14.36 6.93 -14.32
CA GLU A 313 -13.40 6.69 -13.26
C GLU A 313 -13.58 7.63 -12.04
N LEU A 314 -14.62 8.47 -12.04
CA LEU A 314 -14.94 9.36 -10.94
C LEU A 314 -15.85 8.68 -9.92
N PHE A 315 -15.54 8.84 -8.65
CA PHE A 315 -16.38 8.35 -7.55
C PHE A 315 -16.34 9.29 -6.34
N PHE A 316 -17.30 9.18 -5.43
CA PHE A 316 -17.58 10.11 -4.33
C PHE A 316 -17.88 11.55 -4.78
N VAL A 317 -18.27 11.76 -6.03
CA VAL A 317 -18.54 13.09 -6.59
C VAL A 317 -19.61 13.82 -5.78
N GLU A 318 -20.73 13.16 -5.49
CA GLU A 318 -21.82 13.75 -4.72
C GLU A 318 -21.40 14.13 -3.30
N ASP A 319 -20.54 13.32 -2.67
CA ASP A 319 -20.05 13.58 -1.33
C ASP A 319 -19.22 14.86 -1.27
N PHE A 320 -18.26 15.01 -2.21
CA PHE A 320 -17.42 16.21 -2.28
C PHE A 320 -18.19 17.45 -2.74
N ASP A 321 -19.17 17.30 -3.65
CA ASP A 321 -20.06 18.38 -4.05
C ASP A 321 -20.88 18.89 -2.87
N ASN A 322 -21.35 17.99 -2.01
CA ASN A 322 -22.09 18.35 -0.80
C ASN A 322 -21.21 19.03 0.23
N LEU A 323 -19.96 18.58 0.39
CA LEU A 323 -19.00 19.27 1.25
C LEU A 323 -18.71 20.69 0.75
N ALA A 324 -18.46 20.86 -0.55
CA ALA A 324 -18.21 22.18 -1.13
C ALA A 324 -19.39 23.15 -1.02
N LYS A 325 -20.63 22.64 -1.05
CA LYS A 325 -21.84 23.44 -0.84
C LYS A 325 -22.04 23.87 0.60
N THR A 326 -21.53 23.10 1.57
CA THR A 326 -21.79 23.28 3.00
C THR A 326 -20.62 23.89 3.77
N HIS A 327 -19.44 23.99 3.16
CA HIS A 327 -18.23 24.50 3.79
C HIS A 327 -17.55 25.54 2.89
N ASP A 328 -17.70 26.82 3.22
CA ASP A 328 -17.16 27.95 2.45
C ASP A 328 -15.63 27.95 2.35
N ASN A 329 -14.96 27.21 3.22
CA ASN A 329 -13.50 27.07 3.22
C ASN A 329 -13.00 25.85 2.44
N PHE A 330 -13.89 25.14 1.74
CA PHE A 330 -13.56 23.98 0.92
C PHE A 330 -13.99 24.14 -0.53
N VAL A 331 -13.09 23.83 -1.45
CA VAL A 331 -13.36 23.72 -2.88
C VAL A 331 -12.72 22.45 -3.42
N TRP A 332 -13.31 21.87 -4.48
CA TRP A 332 -12.67 20.78 -5.18
C TRP A 332 -12.75 20.90 -6.69
N HIS A 333 -11.77 20.36 -7.38
CA HIS A 333 -11.59 20.45 -8.82
C HIS A 333 -11.33 19.07 -9.39
N ILE A 334 -11.93 18.79 -10.55
CA ILE A 334 -11.74 17.54 -11.27
C ILE A 334 -11.11 17.86 -12.62
N ALA A 335 -10.06 17.09 -12.96
CA ALA A 335 -9.51 17.09 -14.31
C ALA A 335 -9.55 15.69 -14.92
N LEU A 336 -9.96 15.60 -16.19
CA LEU A 336 -9.94 14.36 -16.94
C LEU A 336 -8.76 14.36 -17.93
N SER A 337 -7.87 13.38 -17.80
CA SER A 337 -6.69 13.28 -18.68
C SER A 337 -7.01 12.72 -20.06
N ASN A 338 -8.13 12.01 -20.20
CA ASN A 338 -8.59 11.44 -21.46
C ASN A 338 -10.13 11.32 -21.46
N PRO A 339 -10.87 12.47 -21.43
CA PRO A 339 -12.32 12.46 -21.49
C PRO A 339 -12.78 11.79 -22.78
N GLN A 340 -13.79 10.91 -22.66
CA GLN A 340 -14.39 10.23 -23.81
C GLN A 340 -15.53 11.09 -24.41
N PRO A 341 -15.86 10.94 -25.69
CA PRO A 341 -16.95 11.70 -26.30
C PRO A 341 -18.29 11.56 -25.56
N GLU A 342 -18.58 10.37 -25.05
CA GLU A 342 -19.77 10.04 -24.27
C GLU A 342 -19.81 10.68 -22.89
N ASP A 343 -18.68 11.11 -22.35
CA ASP A 343 -18.60 11.79 -21.05
C ASP A 343 -19.33 13.14 -21.06
N ASN A 344 -19.48 13.78 -22.22
CA ASN A 344 -19.99 15.15 -22.36
C ASN A 344 -19.33 16.08 -21.34
N TRP A 345 -18.00 15.97 -21.23
CA TRP A 345 -17.22 16.68 -20.21
C TRP A 345 -17.02 18.15 -20.58
N HIS A 346 -17.34 19.04 -19.64
CA HIS A 346 -17.19 20.50 -19.78
C HIS A 346 -16.26 21.10 -18.72
N GLY A 347 -15.68 20.27 -17.85
CA GLY A 347 -14.70 20.68 -16.85
C GLY A 347 -13.27 20.70 -17.41
N ASP A 348 -12.30 20.79 -16.50
CA ASP A 348 -10.88 20.82 -16.84
C ASP A 348 -10.43 19.50 -17.49
N SER A 349 -9.55 19.63 -18.48
CA SER A 349 -8.93 18.49 -19.19
C SER A 349 -7.43 18.60 -19.15
N GLY A 350 -6.75 17.47 -18.98
CA GLY A 350 -5.30 17.39 -18.82
C GLY A 350 -4.88 16.66 -17.54
N PHE A 351 -3.60 16.64 -17.27
CA PHE A 351 -3.08 16.05 -16.03
C PHE A 351 -3.32 17.00 -14.85
N ILE A 352 -3.73 16.44 -13.72
CA ILE A 352 -4.18 17.23 -12.57
C ILE A 352 -3.12 18.20 -12.03
N HIS A 353 -1.83 17.88 -12.08
CA HIS A 353 -0.76 18.76 -11.66
C HIS A 353 -0.63 20.00 -12.56
N GLU A 354 -0.84 19.84 -13.88
CA GLU A 354 -0.85 20.95 -14.82
C GLU A 354 -2.06 21.87 -14.59
N VAL A 355 -3.24 21.27 -14.38
CA VAL A 355 -4.47 22.00 -14.08
C VAL A 355 -4.36 22.75 -12.75
N LEU A 356 -3.79 22.13 -11.72
CA LEU A 356 -3.51 22.78 -10.43
C LEU A 356 -2.57 23.98 -10.62
N TYR A 357 -1.50 23.82 -11.40
CA TYR A 357 -0.58 24.91 -11.67
C TYR A 357 -1.25 26.06 -12.44
N ASP A 358 -1.91 25.72 -13.55
CA ASP A 358 -2.48 26.72 -14.46
C ASP A 358 -3.65 27.51 -13.85
N ASN A 359 -4.51 26.82 -13.10
CA ASN A 359 -5.73 27.43 -12.56
C ASN A 359 -5.55 28.00 -11.15
N TYR A 360 -4.45 27.66 -10.46
CA TYR A 360 -4.30 28.04 -9.07
C TYR A 360 -2.90 28.49 -8.67
N LEU A 361 -1.88 27.64 -8.80
CA LEU A 361 -0.57 27.91 -8.21
C LEU A 361 0.20 29.02 -8.95
N ARG A 362 -0.01 29.19 -10.25
CA ARG A 362 0.64 30.23 -11.05
C ARG A 362 0.44 31.64 -10.47
N ASP A 363 -0.77 31.94 -9.99
CA ASP A 363 -1.16 33.24 -9.48
C ASP A 363 -1.30 33.25 -7.95
N HIS A 364 -0.91 32.16 -7.27
CA HIS A 364 -0.95 32.09 -5.82
C HIS A 364 0.16 32.97 -5.22
N ARG A 365 -0.19 33.74 -4.18
CA ARG A 365 0.77 34.71 -3.60
C ARG A 365 1.93 34.09 -2.88
N ASN A 366 1.64 33.04 -2.10
CA ASN A 366 2.60 32.37 -1.22
C ASN A 366 2.39 30.86 -1.31
N PRO A 367 2.68 30.21 -2.45
CA PRO A 367 2.50 28.77 -2.58
C PRO A 367 3.45 27.98 -1.65
N GLU A 368 4.58 28.58 -1.25
CA GLU A 368 5.56 28.02 -0.30
C GLU A 368 5.03 27.87 1.12
N ASP A 369 4.01 28.66 1.51
CA ASP A 369 3.37 28.56 2.84
C ASP A 369 2.24 27.53 2.88
N CYS A 370 1.87 26.92 1.75
CA CYS A 370 0.85 25.88 1.69
C CYS A 370 1.40 24.50 2.05
N GLU A 371 0.53 23.62 2.51
CA GLU A 371 0.82 22.22 2.73
C GLU A 371 0.18 21.38 1.63
N TYR A 372 0.97 20.53 1.01
CA TYR A 372 0.56 19.68 -0.11
C TYR A 372 0.46 18.22 0.33
N TYR A 373 -0.71 17.62 0.12
CA TYR A 373 -0.99 16.22 0.46
C TYR A 373 -1.28 15.47 -0.83
N ILE A 374 -0.41 14.53 -1.20
CA ILE A 374 -0.42 13.91 -2.52
C ILE A 374 -0.61 12.40 -2.38
N CYS A 375 -1.57 11.81 -3.11
CA CYS A 375 -1.70 10.37 -3.22
C CYS A 375 -2.37 9.97 -4.54
N GLY A 376 -1.69 9.10 -5.30
CA GLY A 376 -2.20 8.61 -6.57
C GLY A 376 -1.21 7.72 -7.30
N PRO A 377 -1.40 7.51 -8.60
CA PRO A 377 -0.47 6.74 -9.41
C PRO A 377 0.96 7.31 -9.34
N PRO A 378 2.01 6.46 -9.37
CA PRO A 378 3.40 6.91 -9.21
C PRO A 378 3.81 8.03 -10.17
N MET A 379 3.35 7.98 -11.42
CA MET A 379 3.63 9.04 -12.40
C MET A 379 2.98 10.38 -12.02
N MET A 380 1.76 10.36 -11.45
CA MET A 380 1.09 11.56 -10.98
C MET A 380 1.83 12.15 -9.76
N ASN A 381 2.17 11.30 -8.78
CA ASN A 381 2.91 11.74 -7.60
C ASN A 381 4.24 12.39 -8.01
N ALA A 382 5.03 11.72 -8.84
CA ALA A 382 6.32 12.23 -9.30
C ALA A 382 6.19 13.55 -10.07
N ALA A 383 5.19 13.68 -10.96
CA ALA A 383 4.97 14.90 -11.73
C ALA A 383 4.52 16.07 -10.83
N THR A 384 3.64 15.79 -9.85
CA THR A 384 3.19 16.81 -8.89
C THR A 384 4.33 17.27 -7.99
N ILE A 385 5.10 16.34 -7.42
CA ILE A 385 6.24 16.68 -6.55
C ILE A 385 7.28 17.51 -7.33
N ASN A 386 7.64 17.07 -8.53
CA ASN A 386 8.60 17.82 -9.36
C ASN A 386 8.12 19.24 -9.69
N MET A 387 6.83 19.42 -10.00
CA MET A 387 6.23 20.73 -10.20
C MET A 387 6.36 21.61 -8.94
N LEU A 388 6.06 21.06 -7.76
CA LEU A 388 6.14 21.80 -6.49
C LEU A 388 7.58 22.17 -6.14
N GLU A 389 8.54 21.26 -6.34
CA GLU A 389 9.97 21.54 -6.15
C GLU A 389 10.46 22.66 -7.08
N GLN A 390 10.00 22.70 -8.34
CA GLN A 390 10.31 23.79 -9.29
C GLN A 390 9.71 25.13 -8.88
N LEU A 391 8.62 25.13 -8.12
CA LEU A 391 8.04 26.34 -7.50
C LEU A 391 8.76 26.75 -6.22
N GLY A 392 9.76 25.98 -5.76
CA GLY A 392 10.52 26.27 -4.55
C GLY A 392 9.82 25.86 -3.26
N ILE A 393 8.85 24.93 -3.34
CA ILE A 393 8.19 24.39 -2.15
C ILE A 393 9.18 23.50 -1.39
N GLU A 394 9.34 23.74 -0.10
CA GLU A 394 10.21 22.95 0.76
C GLU A 394 9.66 21.52 0.96
N GLU A 395 10.57 20.54 1.02
CA GLU A 395 10.22 19.10 1.17
C GLU A 395 9.31 18.84 2.37
N GLU A 396 9.48 19.59 3.45
CA GLU A 396 8.66 19.46 4.66
C GLU A 396 7.18 19.83 4.46
N ASN A 397 6.86 20.61 3.41
CA ASN A 397 5.50 20.98 3.04
C ASN A 397 4.88 20.08 1.97
N ILE A 398 5.63 19.08 1.50
CA ILE A 398 5.18 18.09 0.52
C ILE A 398 5.03 16.75 1.24
N LEU A 399 3.80 16.39 1.57
CA LEU A 399 3.46 15.11 2.19
C LEU A 399 2.85 14.20 1.12
N PHE A 400 3.29 12.97 1.04
CA PHE A 400 2.73 12.04 0.07
C PHE A 400 2.63 10.62 0.62
N ASP A 401 1.63 9.89 0.13
CA ASP A 401 1.47 8.46 0.36
C ASP A 401 1.69 7.72 -0.96
N ASP A 402 2.60 6.73 -0.94
CA ASP A 402 2.97 5.93 -2.11
C ASP A 402 2.56 4.48 -1.90
N PHE A 403 1.60 4.02 -2.68
CA PHE A 403 1.09 2.66 -2.61
C PHE A 403 2.02 1.61 -3.23
N GLY A 404 3.17 2.04 -3.73
CA GLY A 404 4.10 1.20 -4.47
C GLY A 404 3.58 0.87 -5.88
N GLY A 405 4.49 0.82 -6.84
CA GLY A 405 4.22 0.44 -8.23
C GLY A 405 4.76 -0.95 -8.55
#